data_8a647da3adb1d533df58489aecb288bc
#
_entry.id   8a647da3adb1d533df58489aecb288bc
#
_cell.length_a   1.000
_cell.length_b   1.000
_cell.length_c   1.000
_cell.angle_alpha   90.00
_cell.angle_beta   90.00
_cell.angle_gamma   90.00
#
_symmetry.space_group_name_H-M   'P 1'
#
loop_
_entity.id
_entity.type
_entity.pdbx_description
1 polymer ?
#
loop_
_entity_poly.entity_id
_entity_poly.type
_entity_poly.pdbx_seq_one_letter_code
_entity_poly.pdbx_strand_id
1 'polypeptide(L)'
;KSLPYIILYIAVLFLCVYVTDYLKPVFQEGMNSFYENRPSSENLFVNDKGVEITKLGNYGKCLIINNEIQLCDKDEHIYHEMIVHLPAQYLRNNIEYVTIVGGGDLMTLREVMKYKTIRKVFMLELSPDVVQLCKDHFNQSDFENDDRVEIIYGDANETIQDVLEQYKYKMDLVIVDTTEDNVDNLSIDKPDFFFKCFALLHQNGLLVKNGLHFKRLFESYDDLNSISFNVDIPYFQEKYFFTIVGKPNNDIRKIDIEDSRWSFFKMKTKFYNIKKHNSFLIHEDYVSEYSSPNENTKGYNLFFEDQTNRQKNLIQPNKFEYGNENEDDMFENLL
;
A
#
# COMPACT_ATOMS: atom_id res chain seq x y z
N LYS A 1 11.36 51.94 12.28
CA LYS A 1 10.88 51.55 10.92
C LYS A 1 10.30 50.13 10.84
N SER A 2 10.40 49.31 11.88
CA SER A 2 9.95 47.90 11.90
C SER A 2 8.53 47.68 12.46
N LEU A 3 7.99 48.63 13.21
CA LEU A 3 6.71 48.50 13.88
C LEU A 3 5.51 48.21 12.94
N PRO A 4 5.35 48.90 11.79
CA PRO A 4 4.24 48.62 10.89
C PRO A 4 4.30 47.21 10.27
N TYR A 5 5.51 46.66 10.05
CA TYR A 5 5.67 45.30 9.54
C TYR A 5 5.33 44.24 10.58
N ILE A 6 5.66 44.49 11.85
CA ILE A 6 5.28 43.60 12.96
C ILE A 6 3.75 43.57 13.13
N ILE A 7 3.10 44.75 13.06
CA ILE A 7 1.62 44.83 13.14
C ILE A 7 0.98 44.10 11.98
N LEU A 8 1.51 44.27 10.75
CA LEU A 8 1.01 43.58 9.57
C LEU A 8 1.21 42.06 9.72
N TYR A 9 2.35 41.60 10.19
CA TYR A 9 2.61 40.17 10.40
C TYR A 9 1.68 39.55 11.43
N ILE A 10 1.44 40.24 12.57
CA ILE A 10 0.49 39.81 13.58
C ILE A 10 -0.93 39.77 13.02
N ALA A 11 -1.33 40.78 12.25
CA ALA A 11 -2.65 40.83 11.61
C ALA A 11 -2.87 39.69 10.61
N VAL A 12 -1.83 39.35 9.83
CA VAL A 12 -1.87 38.19 8.91
C VAL A 12 -1.94 36.87 9.67
N LEU A 13 -1.20 36.72 10.77
CA LEU A 13 -1.29 35.52 11.63
C LEU A 13 -2.69 35.36 12.21
N PHE A 14 -3.28 36.45 12.75
CA PHE A 14 -4.66 36.41 13.26
C PHE A 14 -5.66 36.09 12.17
N LEU A 15 -5.48 36.64 10.97
CA LEU A 15 -6.34 36.36 9.82
C LEU A 15 -6.23 34.88 9.41
N CYS A 16 -5.01 34.34 9.37
CA CYS A 16 -4.80 32.91 9.07
C CYS A 16 -5.45 31.99 10.10
N VAL A 17 -5.29 32.26 11.40
CA VAL A 17 -5.92 31.49 12.47
C VAL A 17 -7.44 31.61 12.38
N TYR A 18 -7.96 32.83 12.20
CA TYR A 18 -9.40 33.06 12.09
C TYR A 18 -10.00 32.36 10.85
N VAL A 19 -9.32 32.42 9.71
CA VAL A 19 -9.75 31.77 8.47
C VAL A 19 -9.71 30.25 8.62
N THR A 20 -8.69 29.68 9.24
CA THR A 20 -8.62 28.23 9.49
C THR A 20 -9.70 27.77 10.45
N ASP A 21 -9.94 28.48 11.56
CA ASP A 21 -10.98 28.12 12.52
C ASP A 21 -12.40 28.32 11.97
N TYR A 22 -12.59 29.27 11.05
CA TYR A 22 -13.88 29.52 10.40
C TYR A 22 -14.14 28.57 9.24
N LEU A 23 -13.13 28.22 8.44
CA LEU A 23 -13.25 27.32 7.30
C LEU A 23 -13.26 25.86 7.69
N LYS A 24 -12.60 25.48 8.79
CA LYS A 24 -12.56 24.11 9.27
C LYS A 24 -13.97 23.51 9.53
N PRO A 25 -14.91 24.21 10.21
CA PRO A 25 -16.28 23.74 10.33
C PRO A 25 -17.02 23.67 8.99
N VAL A 26 -16.80 24.66 8.11
CA VAL A 26 -17.44 24.70 6.78
C VAL A 26 -16.95 23.57 5.88
N PHE A 27 -15.64 23.25 5.94
CA PHE A 27 -15.09 22.08 5.26
C PHE A 27 -15.60 20.78 5.88
N GLN A 28 -15.68 20.70 7.21
CA GLN A 28 -16.22 19.54 7.92
C GLN A 28 -17.70 19.35 7.65
N GLU A 29 -18.47 20.45 7.63
CA GLU A 29 -19.89 20.45 7.25
C GLU A 29 -20.08 20.10 5.76
N GLY A 30 -19.22 20.61 4.88
CA GLY A 30 -19.19 20.24 3.46
C GLY A 30 -18.85 18.77 3.24
N MET A 31 -17.87 18.24 3.96
CA MET A 31 -17.54 16.81 3.96
C MET A 31 -18.68 15.98 4.55
N ASN A 32 -19.24 16.36 5.70
CA ASN A 32 -20.39 15.68 6.29
C ASN A 32 -21.62 15.76 5.36
N SER A 33 -21.88 16.91 4.72
CA SER A 33 -22.95 17.06 3.74
C SER A 33 -22.68 16.23 2.47
N PHE A 34 -21.44 16.06 2.06
CA PHE A 34 -21.07 15.15 0.97
C PHE A 34 -21.34 13.69 1.36
N TYR A 35 -21.07 13.32 2.62
CA TYR A 35 -21.36 11.98 3.14
C TYR A 35 -22.86 11.79 3.44
N GLU A 36 -23.59 12.81 3.90
CA GLU A 36 -25.03 12.77 4.16
C GLU A 36 -25.88 12.84 2.88
N ASN A 37 -25.44 13.57 1.85
CA ASN A 37 -26.08 13.64 0.54
C ASN A 37 -25.53 12.62 -0.46
N ARG A 38 -25.09 11.44 0.01
CA ARG A 38 -24.72 10.35 -0.90
C ARG A 38 -25.91 10.07 -1.84
N PRO A 39 -25.80 10.32 -3.15
CA PRO A 39 -26.91 10.09 -4.05
C PRO A 39 -27.26 8.60 -4.05
N SER A 40 -28.42 8.25 -3.54
CA SER A 40 -28.97 6.90 -3.48
C SER A 40 -28.02 5.85 -2.88
N SER A 41 -27.62 6.03 -1.62
CA SER A 41 -26.91 4.98 -0.89
C SER A 41 -27.91 3.97 -0.32
N GLU A 42 -27.69 2.71 -0.58
CA GLU A 42 -28.42 1.58 -0.01
C GLU A 42 -27.44 0.75 0.82
N ASN A 43 -27.59 0.76 2.15
CA ASN A 43 -26.79 -0.10 3.01
C ASN A 43 -27.25 -1.54 2.87
N LEU A 44 -26.38 -2.39 2.36
CA LEU A 44 -26.63 -3.82 2.22
C LEU A 44 -26.22 -4.61 3.46
N PHE A 45 -25.19 -4.11 4.15
CA PHE A 45 -24.66 -4.71 5.38
C PHE A 45 -23.94 -3.66 6.21
N VAL A 46 -24.05 -3.70 7.52
CA VAL A 46 -23.29 -2.91 8.49
C VAL A 46 -23.05 -3.78 9.72
N ASN A 47 -21.81 -3.84 10.21
CA ASN A 47 -21.48 -4.51 11.46
C ASN A 47 -21.09 -3.52 12.57
N ASP A 48 -20.94 -4.03 13.78
CA ASP A 48 -20.55 -3.25 14.97
C ASP A 48 -19.06 -2.86 14.99
N LYS A 49 -18.26 -3.40 14.05
CA LYS A 49 -16.83 -3.12 13.91
C LYS A 49 -16.54 -2.03 12.84
N GLY A 50 -17.56 -1.34 12.37
CA GLY A 50 -17.40 -0.26 11.37
C GLY A 50 -17.12 -0.75 9.96
N VAL A 51 -17.44 -2.02 9.63
CA VAL A 51 -17.37 -2.55 8.27
C VAL A 51 -18.76 -2.51 7.63
N GLU A 52 -18.85 -1.91 6.45
CA GLU A 52 -20.11 -1.72 5.72
C GLU A 52 -19.96 -2.18 4.27
N ILE A 53 -21.03 -2.74 3.74
CA ILE A 53 -21.22 -2.92 2.29
C ILE A 53 -22.38 -2.02 1.89
N THR A 54 -22.09 -1.03 1.06
CA THR A 54 -23.05 -0.01 0.67
C THR A 54 -23.07 0.14 -0.85
N LYS A 55 -24.25 0.20 -1.43
CA LYS A 55 -24.40 0.51 -2.86
C LYS A 55 -24.38 2.02 -3.04
N LEU A 56 -23.39 2.52 -3.76
CA LEU A 56 -23.18 3.96 -3.98
C LEU A 56 -23.41 4.33 -5.45
N GLY A 57 -24.56 4.89 -5.75
CA GLY A 57 -24.88 5.52 -7.04
C GLY A 57 -24.25 4.81 -8.26
N ASN A 58 -23.38 5.52 -8.96
CA ASN A 58 -22.70 5.02 -10.16
C ASN A 58 -21.52 4.07 -9.88
N TYR A 59 -21.04 4.00 -8.64
CA TYR A 59 -19.86 3.18 -8.27
C TYR A 59 -20.20 1.72 -7.97
N GLY A 60 -21.49 1.41 -7.80
CA GLY A 60 -21.93 0.05 -7.50
C GLY A 60 -21.84 -0.29 -6.02
N LYS A 61 -21.52 -1.55 -5.69
CA LYS A 61 -21.29 -1.99 -4.31
C LYS A 61 -19.91 -1.59 -3.86
N CYS A 62 -19.81 -0.95 -2.70
CA CYS A 62 -18.56 -0.52 -2.11
C CYS A 62 -18.36 -1.15 -0.73
N LEU A 63 -17.12 -1.52 -0.42
CA LEU A 63 -16.65 -1.88 0.91
C LEU A 63 -16.21 -0.61 1.61
N ILE A 64 -16.72 -0.38 2.82
CA ILE A 64 -16.39 0.75 3.66
C ILE A 64 -15.89 0.21 5.00
N ILE A 65 -14.75 0.70 5.46
CA ILE A 65 -14.16 0.36 6.76
C ILE A 65 -13.89 1.66 7.51
N ASN A 66 -14.40 1.80 8.72
CA ASN A 66 -14.25 3.01 9.55
C ASN A 66 -14.66 4.31 8.83
N ASN A 67 -15.76 4.28 8.08
CA ASN A 67 -16.28 5.37 7.23
C ASN A 67 -15.41 5.71 6.01
N GLU A 68 -14.35 4.97 5.74
CA GLU A 68 -13.51 5.15 4.55
C GLU A 68 -13.83 4.06 3.53
N ILE A 69 -14.06 4.46 2.29
CA ILE A 69 -14.33 3.50 1.23
C ILE A 69 -13.01 2.88 0.79
N GLN A 70 -12.97 1.57 0.81
CA GLN A 70 -11.80 0.79 0.44
C GLN A 70 -11.80 0.43 -1.04
N LEU A 71 -12.95 0.07 -1.57
CA LEU A 71 -13.13 -0.28 -2.98
C LEU A 71 -14.59 -0.18 -3.40
N CYS A 72 -14.83 -0.12 -4.70
CA CYS A 72 -16.15 -0.27 -5.32
C CYS A 72 -16.08 -1.25 -6.49
N ASP A 73 -17.14 -2.06 -6.70
CA ASP A 73 -17.14 -3.20 -7.63
C ASP A 73 -16.96 -2.81 -9.11
N LYS A 74 -17.23 -1.55 -9.47
CA LYS A 74 -17.11 -1.08 -10.86
C LYS A 74 -15.69 -0.73 -11.28
N ASP A 75 -14.84 -0.30 -10.37
CA ASP A 75 -13.50 0.19 -10.69
C ASP A 75 -12.36 -0.44 -9.85
N GLU A 76 -12.68 -1.32 -8.90
CA GLU A 76 -11.68 -2.04 -8.07
C GLU A 76 -10.59 -2.71 -8.90
N HIS A 77 -10.95 -3.19 -10.10
CA HIS A 77 -10.01 -3.88 -10.98
C HIS A 77 -8.86 -2.99 -11.45
N ILE A 78 -9.02 -1.67 -11.43
CA ILE A 78 -7.95 -0.73 -11.76
C ILE A 78 -6.82 -0.87 -10.75
N TYR A 79 -7.15 -0.79 -9.46
CA TYR A 79 -6.19 -0.94 -8.37
C TYR A 79 -5.53 -2.33 -8.37
N HIS A 80 -6.36 -3.38 -8.36
CA HIS A 80 -5.87 -4.75 -8.17
C HIS A 80 -5.07 -5.28 -9.37
N GLU A 81 -5.46 -4.90 -10.58
CA GLU A 81 -4.65 -5.22 -11.76
C GLU A 81 -3.31 -4.49 -11.75
N MET A 82 -3.27 -3.23 -11.28
CA MET A 82 -2.04 -2.44 -11.25
C MET A 82 -1.06 -2.94 -10.19
N ILE A 83 -1.52 -3.22 -8.96
CA ILE A 83 -0.63 -3.67 -7.87
C ILE A 83 -0.03 -5.05 -8.15
N VAL A 84 -0.69 -5.89 -8.98
CA VAL A 84 -0.22 -7.23 -9.31
C VAL A 84 0.53 -7.27 -10.65
N HIS A 85 -0.12 -6.80 -11.72
CA HIS A 85 0.39 -7.09 -13.07
C HIS A 85 1.54 -6.18 -13.49
N LEU A 86 1.57 -4.93 -13.04
CA LEU A 86 2.67 -4.03 -13.37
C LEU A 86 3.98 -4.49 -12.71
N PRO A 87 4.06 -4.78 -11.40
CA PRO A 87 5.25 -5.32 -10.78
C PRO A 87 5.69 -6.66 -11.36
N ALA A 88 4.75 -7.52 -11.71
CA ALA A 88 5.04 -8.83 -12.28
C ALA A 88 5.85 -8.77 -13.59
N GLN A 89 5.80 -7.65 -14.33
CA GLN A 89 6.60 -7.49 -15.55
C GLN A 89 8.09 -7.32 -15.26
N TYR A 90 8.45 -6.88 -14.08
CA TYR A 90 9.85 -6.72 -13.66
C TYR A 90 10.48 -8.00 -13.07
N LEU A 91 9.69 -9.05 -12.87
CA LEU A 91 10.24 -10.34 -12.44
C LEU A 91 10.97 -11.01 -13.59
N ARG A 92 12.18 -11.48 -13.36
CA ARG A 92 13.01 -12.14 -14.39
C ARG A 92 12.55 -13.56 -14.69
N ASN A 93 11.93 -14.21 -13.69
CA ASN A 93 11.45 -15.59 -13.75
C ASN A 93 9.91 -15.63 -13.79
N ASN A 94 9.37 -16.84 -13.90
CA ASN A 94 7.96 -17.06 -13.67
C ASN A 94 7.60 -16.69 -12.23
N ILE A 95 6.37 -16.22 -12.04
CA ILE A 95 5.82 -15.98 -10.71
C ILE A 95 5.24 -17.30 -10.18
N GLU A 96 5.82 -17.84 -9.12
CA GLU A 96 5.44 -19.12 -8.53
C GLU A 96 5.05 -19.00 -7.05
N TYR A 97 5.72 -18.13 -6.30
CA TYR A 97 5.54 -17.96 -4.86
C TYR A 97 5.25 -16.50 -4.54
N VAL A 98 4.11 -16.25 -3.90
CA VAL A 98 3.65 -14.89 -3.57
C VAL A 98 3.22 -14.82 -2.11
N THR A 99 3.55 -13.72 -1.44
CA THR A 99 2.94 -13.35 -0.16
C THR A 99 2.14 -12.07 -0.35
N ILE A 100 0.89 -12.06 0.10
CA ILE A 100 0.02 -10.90 0.15
C ILE A 100 -0.16 -10.53 1.62
N VAL A 101 0.12 -9.29 1.97
CA VAL A 101 -0.13 -8.73 3.31
C VAL A 101 -1.37 -7.86 3.22
N GLY A 102 -2.40 -8.21 3.96
CA GLY A 102 -3.74 -7.66 3.78
C GLY A 102 -4.49 -8.31 2.60
N GLY A 103 -5.25 -7.52 1.86
CA GLY A 103 -6.02 -7.99 0.69
C GLY A 103 -7.27 -8.79 1.06
N GLY A 104 -7.90 -8.51 2.23
CA GLY A 104 -9.08 -9.22 2.73
C GLY A 104 -10.29 -9.19 1.80
N ASP A 105 -10.28 -8.29 0.80
CA ASP A 105 -11.26 -8.29 -0.28
C ASP A 105 -11.08 -9.44 -1.30
N LEU A 106 -9.95 -10.16 -1.26
CA LEU A 106 -9.57 -11.27 -2.15
C LEU A 106 -9.32 -10.86 -3.61
N MET A 107 -9.32 -9.58 -3.94
CA MET A 107 -9.21 -9.14 -5.33
C MET A 107 -7.76 -9.12 -5.81
N THR A 108 -6.81 -8.74 -4.96
CA THR A 108 -5.38 -8.93 -5.22
C THR A 108 -5.04 -10.42 -5.37
N LEU A 109 -5.59 -11.28 -4.51
CA LEU A 109 -5.43 -12.73 -4.63
C LEU A 109 -6.01 -13.24 -5.96
N ARG A 110 -7.19 -12.76 -6.37
CA ARG A 110 -7.80 -13.07 -7.67
C ARG A 110 -6.86 -12.76 -8.83
N GLU A 111 -6.22 -11.60 -8.82
CA GLU A 111 -5.29 -11.22 -9.88
C GLU A 111 -4.02 -12.07 -9.88
N VAL A 112 -3.47 -12.38 -8.71
CA VAL A 112 -2.31 -13.29 -8.57
C VAL A 112 -2.63 -14.68 -9.12
N MET A 113 -3.82 -15.22 -8.82
CA MET A 113 -4.23 -16.56 -9.25
C MET A 113 -4.50 -16.69 -10.75
N LYS A 114 -4.52 -15.59 -11.50
CA LYS A 114 -4.52 -15.64 -12.99
C LYS A 114 -3.21 -16.20 -13.55
N TYR A 115 -2.10 -16.13 -12.82
CA TYR A 115 -0.82 -16.72 -13.23
C TYR A 115 -0.83 -18.23 -12.99
N LYS A 116 -0.85 -18.99 -14.08
CA LYS A 116 -0.91 -20.46 -14.02
C LYS A 116 0.35 -21.12 -13.44
N THR A 117 1.42 -20.34 -13.32
CA THR A 117 2.69 -20.77 -12.73
C THR A 117 2.69 -20.74 -11.23
N ILE A 118 1.69 -20.12 -10.59
CA ILE A 118 1.57 -20.05 -9.13
C ILE A 118 1.56 -21.44 -8.52
N ARG A 119 2.45 -21.67 -7.57
CA ARG A 119 2.58 -22.88 -6.76
C ARG A 119 2.08 -22.68 -5.33
N LYS A 120 2.34 -21.50 -4.75
CA LYS A 120 1.89 -21.17 -3.39
C LYS A 120 1.67 -19.66 -3.25
N VAL A 121 0.57 -19.32 -2.60
CA VAL A 121 0.27 -17.97 -2.16
C VAL A 121 -0.02 -18.01 -0.66
N PHE A 122 0.66 -17.17 0.09
CA PHE A 122 0.31 -16.87 1.48
C PHE A 122 -0.39 -15.51 1.53
N MET A 123 -1.52 -15.45 2.21
CA MET A 123 -2.24 -14.20 2.44
C MET A 123 -2.33 -13.99 3.95
N LEU A 124 -1.71 -12.91 4.45
CA LEU A 124 -1.66 -12.54 5.86
C LEU A 124 -2.72 -11.48 6.12
N GLU A 125 -3.87 -11.89 6.62
CA GLU A 125 -5.03 -11.02 6.74
C GLU A 125 -5.49 -10.88 8.20
N LEU A 126 -5.74 -9.64 8.61
CA LEU A 126 -6.12 -9.34 9.98
C LEU A 126 -7.56 -9.76 10.30
N SER A 127 -8.48 -9.58 9.34
CA SER A 127 -9.91 -9.67 9.57
C SER A 127 -10.60 -10.80 8.79
N PRO A 128 -10.89 -11.94 9.41
CA PRO A 128 -11.70 -12.98 8.76
C PRO A 128 -13.10 -12.49 8.39
N ASP A 129 -13.63 -11.49 9.12
CA ASP A 129 -14.95 -10.92 8.85
C ASP A 129 -14.97 -10.19 7.51
N VAL A 130 -13.91 -9.43 7.17
CA VAL A 130 -13.78 -8.74 5.88
C VAL A 130 -13.72 -9.75 4.75
N VAL A 131 -12.94 -10.81 4.90
CA VAL A 131 -12.83 -11.89 3.90
C VAL A 131 -14.21 -12.53 3.64
N GLN A 132 -14.94 -12.87 4.70
CA GLN A 132 -16.27 -13.48 4.55
C GLN A 132 -17.25 -12.52 3.88
N LEU A 133 -17.29 -11.26 4.29
CA LEU A 133 -18.16 -10.24 3.68
C LEU A 133 -17.85 -10.04 2.19
N CYS A 134 -16.59 -10.02 1.82
CA CYS A 134 -16.20 -9.84 0.42
C CYS A 134 -16.56 -11.07 -0.43
N LYS A 135 -16.48 -12.28 0.11
CA LYS A 135 -17.00 -13.48 -0.54
C LYS A 135 -18.51 -13.37 -0.80
N ASP A 136 -19.27 -12.96 0.20
CA ASP A 136 -20.72 -12.91 0.15
C ASP A 136 -21.25 -11.84 -0.81
N HIS A 137 -20.57 -10.70 -0.88
CA HIS A 137 -21.07 -9.52 -1.58
C HIS A 137 -20.41 -9.23 -2.93
N PHE A 138 -19.15 -9.64 -3.16
CA PHE A 138 -18.40 -9.31 -4.37
C PHE A 138 -18.13 -10.50 -5.30
N ASN A 139 -18.83 -11.62 -5.09
CA ASN A 139 -18.72 -12.84 -5.93
C ASN A 139 -17.28 -13.32 -6.11
N GLN A 140 -16.49 -13.28 -5.02
CA GLN A 140 -15.14 -13.80 -5.07
C GLN A 140 -15.11 -15.32 -5.13
N SER A 141 -14.08 -15.88 -5.77
CA SER A 141 -13.85 -17.32 -5.80
C SER A 141 -13.54 -17.84 -4.41
N ASP A 142 -13.90 -19.09 -4.16
CA ASP A 142 -13.57 -19.77 -2.91
C ASP A 142 -12.10 -20.25 -2.96
N PHE A 143 -11.19 -19.30 -2.71
CA PHE A 143 -9.76 -19.57 -2.73
C PHE A 143 -9.27 -20.39 -1.53
N GLU A 144 -10.04 -20.49 -0.45
CA GLU A 144 -9.66 -21.29 0.73
C GLU A 144 -9.62 -22.79 0.41
N ASN A 145 -10.33 -23.22 -0.64
CA ASN A 145 -10.32 -24.60 -1.12
C ASN A 145 -9.28 -24.84 -2.24
N ASP A 146 -8.43 -23.87 -2.59
CA ASP A 146 -7.32 -24.06 -3.51
C ASP A 146 -6.06 -24.41 -2.75
N ASP A 147 -5.51 -25.62 -2.94
CA ASP A 147 -4.31 -26.13 -2.25
C ASP A 147 -3.09 -25.22 -2.39
N ARG A 148 -3.09 -24.32 -3.38
CA ARG A 148 -2.02 -23.35 -3.59
C ARG A 148 -2.13 -22.12 -2.69
N VAL A 149 -3.30 -21.89 -2.08
CA VAL A 149 -3.60 -20.70 -1.27
C VAL A 149 -3.62 -21.07 0.21
N GLU A 150 -3.02 -20.24 1.02
CA GLU A 150 -3.09 -20.33 2.47
C GLU A 150 -3.35 -18.94 3.05
N ILE A 151 -4.51 -18.79 3.69
CA ILE A 151 -4.89 -17.57 4.38
C ILE A 151 -4.56 -17.74 5.85
N ILE A 152 -3.67 -16.89 6.37
CA ILE A 152 -3.23 -16.89 7.75
C ILE A 152 -3.82 -15.65 8.42
N TYR A 153 -4.72 -15.88 9.36
CA TYR A 153 -5.41 -14.78 10.05
C TYR A 153 -4.64 -14.32 11.29
N GLY A 154 -4.46 -13.00 11.39
CA GLY A 154 -3.79 -12.34 12.51
C GLY A 154 -3.00 -11.11 12.10
N ASP A 155 -2.30 -10.50 13.07
CA ASP A 155 -1.38 -9.39 12.76
C ASP A 155 -0.27 -9.89 11.83
N ALA A 156 -0.13 -9.24 10.68
CA ALA A 156 0.85 -9.63 9.66
C ALA A 156 2.30 -9.56 10.19
N ASN A 157 2.60 -8.67 11.13
CA ASN A 157 3.92 -8.59 11.74
C ASN A 157 4.28 -9.83 12.57
N GLU A 158 3.26 -10.54 13.07
CA GLU A 158 3.42 -11.80 13.80
C GLU A 158 3.37 -12.99 12.81
N THR A 159 2.32 -13.05 12.00
CA THR A 159 2.05 -14.20 11.12
C THR A 159 3.05 -14.36 9.98
N ILE A 160 3.75 -13.29 9.58
CA ILE A 160 4.84 -13.38 8.60
C ILE A 160 5.97 -14.31 9.06
N GLN A 161 6.13 -14.51 10.38
CA GLN A 161 7.14 -15.39 10.92
C GLN A 161 6.90 -16.85 10.54
N ASP A 162 5.66 -17.31 10.51
CA ASP A 162 5.28 -18.67 10.12
C ASP A 162 5.68 -18.95 8.66
N VAL A 163 5.55 -17.92 7.80
CA VAL A 163 5.99 -18.02 6.40
C VAL A 163 7.50 -17.99 6.29
N LEU A 164 8.18 -17.14 7.07
CA LEU A 164 9.65 -17.04 7.07
C LEU A 164 10.32 -18.34 7.46
N GLU A 165 9.79 -19.09 8.43
CA GLU A 165 10.37 -20.36 8.88
C GLU A 165 10.52 -21.38 7.76
N GLN A 166 9.61 -21.38 6.77
CA GLN A 166 9.57 -22.38 5.71
C GLN A 166 9.97 -21.83 4.33
N TYR A 167 9.74 -20.52 4.11
CA TYR A 167 9.82 -19.89 2.79
C TYR A 167 10.79 -18.70 2.72
N LYS A 168 11.72 -18.58 3.68
CA LYS A 168 12.78 -17.57 3.63
C LYS A 168 13.53 -17.64 2.30
N TYR A 169 13.68 -16.48 1.64
CA TYR A 169 14.34 -16.33 0.33
C TYR A 169 13.70 -17.10 -0.85
N LYS A 170 12.40 -17.35 -0.79
CA LYS A 170 11.70 -18.11 -1.85
C LYS A 170 10.68 -17.31 -2.62
N MET A 171 10.17 -16.19 -2.10
CA MET A 171 9.08 -15.45 -2.74
C MET A 171 9.58 -14.69 -3.97
N ASP A 172 8.78 -14.76 -5.04
CA ASP A 172 8.96 -13.94 -6.24
C ASP A 172 8.39 -12.54 -6.02
N LEU A 173 7.25 -12.44 -5.32
CA LEU A 173 6.56 -11.19 -5.09
C LEU A 173 5.98 -11.16 -3.68
N VAL A 174 6.21 -10.06 -2.98
CA VAL A 174 5.51 -9.70 -1.76
C VAL A 174 4.69 -8.46 -2.06
N ILE A 175 3.37 -8.53 -1.84
CA ILE A 175 2.42 -7.45 -2.09
C ILE A 175 1.90 -6.98 -0.74
N VAL A 176 2.11 -5.72 -0.39
CA VAL A 176 1.52 -5.11 0.80
C VAL A 176 0.30 -4.31 0.35
N ASP A 177 -0.85 -4.93 0.54
CA ASP A 177 -2.17 -4.46 0.13
C ASP A 177 -3.03 -4.19 1.37
N THR A 178 -2.68 -3.13 2.06
CA THR A 178 -3.32 -2.70 3.31
C THR A 178 -3.97 -1.34 3.12
N THR A 179 -4.94 -1.05 3.98
CA THR A 179 -5.51 0.31 4.05
C THR A 179 -4.42 1.32 4.37
N GLU A 180 -4.48 2.50 3.75
CA GLU A 180 -3.59 3.59 4.09
C GLU A 180 -3.98 4.15 5.47
N ASP A 181 -2.94 4.54 6.23
CA ASP A 181 -3.00 5.45 7.40
C ASP A 181 -3.98 5.13 8.53
N ASN A 182 -4.35 3.89 8.78
CA ASN A 182 -4.99 3.59 10.05
C ASN A 182 -3.95 3.58 11.18
N VAL A 183 -4.15 4.45 12.17
CA VAL A 183 -3.34 4.57 13.39
C VAL A 183 -3.14 3.23 14.11
N ASP A 184 -4.01 2.26 13.82
CA ASP A 184 -3.97 0.91 14.38
C ASP A 184 -2.98 -0.04 13.63
N ASN A 185 -2.52 0.32 12.42
CA ASN A 185 -1.58 -0.48 11.62
C ASN A 185 -0.09 -0.15 11.88
N LEU A 186 0.23 0.46 13.00
CA LEU A 186 1.59 0.86 13.36
C LEU A 186 2.63 -0.28 13.36
N SER A 187 2.19 -1.55 13.36
CA SER A 187 3.10 -2.70 13.34
C SER A 187 3.72 -2.95 11.96
N ILE A 188 2.94 -2.75 10.89
CA ILE A 188 3.35 -3.06 9.51
C ILE A 188 3.98 -1.87 8.76
N ASP A 189 3.88 -0.66 9.29
CA ASP A 189 4.51 0.54 8.70
C ASP A 189 5.91 0.82 9.28
N LYS A 190 6.45 -0.13 10.04
CA LYS A 190 7.80 -0.04 10.60
C LYS A 190 8.84 -0.65 9.66
N PRO A 191 10.06 -0.12 9.61
CA PRO A 191 11.15 -0.69 8.84
C PRO A 191 11.36 -2.19 9.10
N ASP A 192 11.26 -2.64 10.35
CA ASP A 192 11.43 -4.04 10.75
C ASP A 192 10.49 -4.99 10.03
N PHE A 193 9.23 -4.58 9.82
CA PHE A 193 8.29 -5.38 9.06
C PHE A 193 8.71 -5.54 7.60
N PHE A 194 9.20 -4.46 6.99
CA PHE A 194 9.66 -4.50 5.60
C PHE A 194 10.93 -5.34 5.45
N PHE A 195 11.82 -5.37 6.45
CA PHE A 195 12.95 -6.31 6.45
C PHE A 195 12.49 -7.75 6.48
N LYS A 196 11.43 -8.09 7.22
CA LYS A 196 10.82 -9.42 7.17
C LYS A 196 10.27 -9.73 5.78
N CYS A 197 9.61 -8.75 5.12
CA CYS A 197 9.17 -8.90 3.74
C CYS A 197 10.33 -9.15 2.78
N PHE A 198 11.44 -8.41 2.91
CA PHE A 198 12.65 -8.64 2.12
C PHE A 198 13.30 -9.98 2.39
N ALA A 199 13.25 -10.48 3.63
CA ALA A 199 13.75 -11.80 3.98
C ALA A 199 12.95 -12.93 3.34
N LEU A 200 11.69 -12.72 2.98
CA LEU A 200 10.90 -13.67 2.19
C LEU A 200 11.37 -13.74 0.72
N LEU A 201 11.81 -12.62 0.15
CA LEU A 201 12.14 -12.52 -1.27
C LEU A 201 13.41 -13.25 -1.63
N HIS A 202 13.40 -14.00 -2.73
CA HIS A 202 14.65 -14.46 -3.35
C HIS A 202 15.39 -13.27 -4.01
N GLN A 203 16.60 -13.50 -4.55
CA GLN A 203 17.49 -12.44 -5.03
C GLN A 203 16.86 -11.52 -6.10
N ASN A 204 15.98 -12.03 -6.96
CA ASN A 204 15.31 -11.27 -7.99
C ASN A 204 13.83 -10.99 -7.64
N GLY A 205 13.43 -11.27 -6.41
CA GLY A 205 12.07 -11.02 -5.94
C GLY A 205 11.81 -9.53 -5.72
N LEU A 206 10.53 -9.17 -5.69
CA LEU A 206 10.07 -7.79 -5.61
C LEU A 206 9.08 -7.59 -4.47
N LEU A 207 9.19 -6.45 -3.82
CA LEU A 207 8.21 -5.94 -2.89
C LEU A 207 7.41 -4.82 -3.57
N VAL A 208 6.10 -4.84 -3.46
CA VAL A 208 5.23 -3.75 -3.91
C VAL A 208 4.31 -3.32 -2.79
N LYS A 209 4.13 -2.02 -2.66
CA LYS A 209 3.17 -1.41 -1.73
C LYS A 209 2.51 -0.21 -2.38
N ASN A 210 1.26 0.06 -1.98
CA ASN A 210 0.58 1.31 -2.24
C ASN A 210 1.24 2.47 -1.46
N GLY A 211 1.16 3.69 -2.01
CA GLY A 211 1.69 4.92 -1.42
C GLY A 211 3.13 5.26 -1.83
N LEU A 212 3.39 6.58 -1.95
CA LEU A 212 4.74 7.13 -2.21
C LEU A 212 5.61 7.14 -0.96
N HIS A 213 4.99 7.19 0.22
CA HIS A 213 5.70 7.25 1.49
C HIS A 213 6.58 6.03 1.73
N PHE A 214 6.22 4.91 1.13
CA PHE A 214 7.00 3.69 1.16
C PHE A 214 8.44 3.88 0.67
N LYS A 215 8.64 4.70 -0.38
CA LYS A 215 9.99 5.04 -0.86
C LYS A 215 10.85 5.68 0.23
N ARG A 216 10.27 6.56 1.06
CA ARG A 216 11.00 7.27 2.13
C ARG A 216 11.52 6.36 3.23
N LEU A 217 10.86 5.24 3.51
CA LEU A 217 11.33 4.27 4.48
C LEU A 217 12.69 3.67 4.07
N PHE A 218 12.99 3.69 2.78
CA PHE A 218 14.22 3.13 2.21
C PHE A 218 15.18 4.18 1.64
N GLU A 219 14.87 5.48 1.75
CA GLU A 219 15.77 6.56 1.26
C GLU A 219 17.13 6.58 1.99
N SER A 220 17.19 6.03 3.20
CA SER A 220 18.45 5.84 3.93
C SER A 220 19.26 4.62 3.47
N TYR A 221 18.71 3.81 2.55
CA TYR A 221 19.34 2.62 2.01
C TYR A 221 19.64 2.85 0.53
N ASP A 222 20.80 3.44 0.24
CA ASP A 222 21.22 3.87 -1.10
C ASP A 222 21.25 2.76 -2.15
N ASP A 223 21.29 1.49 -1.70
CA ASP A 223 21.43 0.33 -2.58
C ASP A 223 20.10 -0.26 -3.06
N LEU A 224 18.95 0.21 -2.55
CA LEU A 224 17.65 -0.31 -2.98
C LEU A 224 17.19 0.32 -4.29
N ASN A 225 16.82 -0.54 -5.23
CA ASN A 225 16.29 -0.13 -6.52
C ASN A 225 14.77 -0.02 -6.46
N SER A 226 14.22 1.14 -6.73
CA SER A 226 12.77 1.36 -6.70
C SER A 226 12.24 1.96 -8.00
N ILE A 227 10.98 1.63 -8.31
CA ILE A 227 10.20 2.24 -9.37
C ILE A 227 8.85 2.64 -8.78
N SER A 228 8.44 3.88 -9.02
CA SER A 228 7.11 4.35 -8.64
C SER A 228 6.21 4.46 -9.88
N PHE A 229 4.92 4.17 -9.69
CA PHE A 229 3.91 4.31 -10.72
C PHE A 229 2.60 4.81 -10.13
N ASN A 230 1.72 5.34 -10.97
CA ASN A 230 0.41 5.82 -10.54
C ASN A 230 -0.69 5.44 -11.51
N VAL A 231 -1.92 5.53 -11.03
CA VAL A 231 -3.13 5.35 -11.83
C VAL A 231 -4.27 6.20 -11.26
N ASP A 232 -5.11 6.72 -12.14
CA ASP A 232 -6.34 7.38 -11.73
C ASP A 232 -7.40 6.31 -11.42
N ILE A 233 -7.90 6.30 -10.18
CA ILE A 233 -9.00 5.44 -9.77
C ILE A 233 -10.24 6.33 -9.62
N PRO A 234 -11.24 6.16 -10.48
CA PRO A 234 -12.38 7.09 -10.55
C PRO A 234 -13.09 7.28 -9.23
N TYR A 235 -13.16 6.21 -8.44
CA TYR A 235 -13.81 6.23 -7.14
C TYR A 235 -13.07 7.14 -6.13
N PHE A 236 -11.72 7.05 -6.04
CA PHE A 236 -10.93 7.92 -5.16
C PHE A 236 -10.84 9.36 -5.64
N GLN A 237 -11.23 9.65 -6.90
CA GLN A 237 -11.16 10.97 -7.55
C GLN A 237 -9.76 11.59 -7.53
N GLU A 238 -8.73 10.78 -7.34
CA GLU A 238 -7.33 11.17 -7.27
C GLU A 238 -6.39 10.10 -7.85
N LYS A 239 -5.13 10.48 -8.03
CA LYS A 239 -4.09 9.55 -8.45
C LYS A 239 -3.67 8.68 -7.29
N TYR A 240 -3.73 7.39 -7.50
CA TYR A 240 -3.25 6.41 -6.57
C TYR A 240 -1.83 5.98 -6.92
N PHE A 241 -0.96 5.93 -5.95
CA PHE A 241 0.47 5.71 -6.15
C PHE A 241 0.89 4.36 -5.61
N PHE A 242 1.90 3.78 -6.25
CA PHE A 242 2.50 2.52 -5.86
C PHE A 242 4.02 2.60 -5.98
N THR A 243 4.73 1.82 -5.18
CA THR A 243 6.18 1.70 -5.26
C THR A 243 6.58 0.23 -5.29
N ILE A 244 7.42 -0.12 -6.26
CA ILE A 244 8.08 -1.42 -6.38
C ILE A 244 9.50 -1.26 -5.86
N VAL A 245 9.96 -2.20 -5.05
CA VAL A 245 11.33 -2.21 -4.53
C VAL A 245 11.96 -3.58 -4.80
N GLY A 246 13.13 -3.56 -5.42
CA GLY A 246 13.98 -4.73 -5.61
C GLY A 246 15.13 -4.77 -4.62
N LYS A 247 15.72 -5.94 -4.40
CA LYS A 247 16.95 -6.09 -3.61
C LYS A 247 18.11 -5.31 -4.25
N PRO A 248 19.19 -4.96 -3.50
CA PRO A 248 20.28 -4.12 -3.98
C PRO A 248 20.90 -4.58 -5.32
N ASN A 249 21.11 -5.87 -5.47
CA ASN A 249 21.70 -6.44 -6.69
C ASN A 249 20.67 -6.68 -7.83
N ASN A 250 19.41 -6.38 -7.61
CA ASN A 250 18.34 -6.49 -8.60
C ASN A 250 17.96 -5.10 -9.15
N ASP A 251 18.75 -4.59 -10.10
CA ASP A 251 18.42 -3.30 -10.72
C ASP A 251 17.22 -3.43 -11.66
N ILE A 252 16.04 -3.24 -11.09
CA ILE A 252 14.76 -3.34 -11.81
C ILE A 252 14.59 -2.25 -12.87
N ARG A 253 15.28 -1.11 -12.75
CA ARG A 253 15.22 0.00 -13.72
C ARG A 253 15.88 -0.36 -15.07
N LYS A 254 16.71 -1.41 -15.08
CA LYS A 254 17.37 -1.93 -16.28
C LYS A 254 16.64 -3.08 -16.93
N ILE A 255 15.46 -3.45 -16.44
CA ILE A 255 14.68 -4.55 -17.00
C ILE A 255 13.84 -4.01 -18.15
N ASP A 256 14.10 -4.52 -19.35
CA ASP A 256 13.26 -4.24 -20.50
C ASP A 256 11.92 -5.00 -20.36
N ILE A 257 10.84 -4.26 -20.50
CA ILE A 257 9.50 -4.81 -20.42
C ILE A 257 9.11 -5.39 -21.78
N GLU A 258 8.98 -6.71 -21.84
CA GLU A 258 8.72 -7.43 -23.08
C GLU A 258 7.25 -7.84 -23.22
N ASP A 259 6.65 -7.53 -24.37
CA ASP A 259 5.29 -7.94 -24.74
C ASP A 259 5.16 -9.48 -24.83
N SER A 260 6.26 -10.17 -25.14
CA SER A 260 6.33 -11.64 -25.24
C SER A 260 5.92 -12.32 -23.94
N ARG A 261 6.35 -11.81 -22.79
CA ARG A 261 6.04 -12.34 -21.46
C ARG A 261 4.55 -12.19 -21.13
N TRP A 262 3.98 -11.02 -21.40
CA TRP A 262 2.56 -10.77 -21.21
C TRP A 262 1.71 -11.72 -22.08
N SER A 263 2.11 -11.88 -23.33
CA SER A 263 1.44 -12.78 -24.29
C SER A 263 1.53 -14.25 -23.88
N PHE A 264 2.64 -14.65 -23.23
CA PHE A 264 2.81 -16.02 -22.71
C PHE A 264 1.74 -16.37 -21.66
N PHE A 265 1.47 -15.46 -20.73
CA PHE A 265 0.48 -15.70 -19.69
C PHE A 265 -0.98 -15.61 -20.19
N LYS A 266 -1.22 -15.09 -21.39
CA LYS A 266 -2.56 -14.88 -21.97
C LYS A 266 -3.52 -14.20 -21.00
N MET A 267 -3.03 -13.18 -20.32
CA MET A 267 -3.76 -12.47 -19.29
C MET A 267 -5.03 -11.84 -19.80
N LYS A 268 -6.11 -12.02 -19.05
CA LYS A 268 -7.38 -11.33 -19.25
C LYS A 268 -7.52 -10.25 -18.18
N THR A 269 -7.30 -9.03 -18.59
CA THR A 269 -7.42 -7.83 -17.77
C THR A 269 -8.48 -6.91 -18.35
N LYS A 270 -9.09 -6.10 -17.48
CA LYS A 270 -10.05 -5.05 -17.87
C LYS A 270 -9.37 -3.73 -18.11
N PHE A 271 -8.28 -3.45 -17.37
CA PHE A 271 -7.61 -2.16 -17.35
C PHE A 271 -6.14 -2.24 -17.77
N TYR A 272 -5.31 -3.04 -17.05
CA TYR A 272 -3.89 -3.11 -17.31
C TYR A 272 -3.60 -3.70 -18.69
N ASN A 273 -2.73 -3.03 -19.44
CA ASN A 273 -2.25 -3.47 -20.74
C ASN A 273 -0.77 -3.18 -20.87
N ILE A 274 0.01 -4.17 -21.28
CA ILE A 274 1.46 -4.07 -21.42
C ILE A 274 1.88 -2.92 -22.34
N LYS A 275 1.11 -2.62 -23.38
CA LYS A 275 1.38 -1.51 -24.30
C LYS A 275 1.29 -0.12 -23.64
N LYS A 276 0.58 -0.03 -22.51
CA LYS A 276 0.46 1.19 -21.69
C LYS A 276 1.40 1.19 -20.50
N HIS A 277 2.20 0.13 -20.29
CA HIS A 277 3.03 -0.04 -19.10
C HIS A 277 3.82 1.22 -18.73
N ASN A 278 4.58 1.73 -19.69
CA ASN A 278 5.45 2.90 -19.47
C ASN A 278 4.67 4.19 -19.19
N SER A 279 3.39 4.29 -19.57
CA SER A 279 2.58 5.47 -19.30
C SER A 279 2.13 5.59 -17.84
N PHE A 280 2.26 4.53 -17.08
CA PHE A 280 1.96 4.53 -15.65
C PHE A 280 3.17 4.88 -14.79
N LEU A 281 4.39 4.75 -15.33
CA LEU A 281 5.63 4.99 -14.58
C LEU A 281 5.79 6.48 -14.27
N ILE A 282 6.31 6.76 -13.07
CA ILE A 282 6.60 8.12 -12.63
C ILE A 282 8.10 8.35 -12.80
N HIS A 283 8.46 9.44 -13.47
CA HIS A 283 9.86 9.84 -13.58
C HIS A 283 10.41 10.23 -12.21
N GLU A 284 11.67 9.90 -11.92
CA GLU A 284 12.28 10.13 -10.59
C GLU A 284 12.25 11.62 -10.19
N ASP A 285 12.45 12.53 -11.13
CA ASP A 285 12.39 13.99 -10.89
C ASP A 285 10.99 14.42 -10.39
N TYR A 286 9.93 13.75 -10.87
CA TYR A 286 8.56 14.05 -10.46
C TYR A 286 8.23 13.51 -9.07
N VAL A 287 8.82 12.37 -8.71
CA VAL A 287 8.67 11.82 -7.34
C VAL A 287 9.26 12.76 -6.29
N SER A 288 10.37 13.45 -6.63
CA SER A 288 10.98 14.43 -5.73
C SER A 288 10.11 15.68 -5.50
N GLU A 289 9.33 16.11 -6.50
CA GLU A 289 8.38 17.22 -6.37
C GLU A 289 7.18 16.88 -5.47
N TYR A 290 6.65 15.66 -5.58
CA TYR A 290 5.56 15.17 -4.73
C TYR A 290 6.03 14.74 -3.34
N SER A 291 7.30 14.43 -3.19
CA SER A 291 7.92 14.10 -1.90
C SER A 291 8.44 15.33 -1.16
N SER A 292 8.55 16.49 -1.80
CA SER A 292 8.87 17.74 -1.09
C SER A 292 7.66 18.16 -0.26
N PRO A 293 7.86 18.62 0.99
CA PRO A 293 6.78 19.10 1.82
C PRO A 293 6.20 20.38 1.23
N ASN A 294 5.18 20.26 0.39
CA ASN A 294 4.34 21.40 0.06
C ASN A 294 3.65 21.86 1.34
N GLU A 295 3.61 23.16 1.56
CA GLU A 295 3.09 23.75 2.81
C GLU A 295 1.65 23.33 3.16
N ASN A 296 0.89 22.81 2.19
CA ASN A 296 -0.46 22.31 2.38
C ASN A 296 -0.54 20.86 2.91
N THR A 297 0.57 20.11 2.91
CA THR A 297 0.66 18.76 3.50
C THR A 297 1.30 18.75 4.89
N LYS A 298 1.42 19.92 5.53
CA LYS A 298 2.05 20.09 6.87
C LYS A 298 1.42 19.24 7.96
N GLY A 299 0.15 18.87 7.84
CA GLY A 299 -0.49 17.96 8.80
C GLY A 299 0.14 16.56 8.80
N TYR A 300 0.43 16.02 7.63
CA TYR A 300 1.06 14.71 7.48
C TYR A 300 2.56 14.74 7.79
N ASN A 301 3.28 15.78 7.35
CA ASN A 301 4.73 15.89 7.56
C ASN A 301 5.11 16.10 9.03
N LEU A 302 4.33 16.85 9.83
CA LEU A 302 4.59 17.04 11.25
C LEU A 302 4.49 15.72 12.04
N PHE A 303 3.60 14.83 11.65
CA PHE A 303 3.46 13.52 12.29
C PHE A 303 4.68 12.62 12.01
N PHE A 304 5.16 12.59 10.75
CA PHE A 304 6.33 11.80 10.37
C PHE A 304 7.66 12.39 10.84
N GLU A 305 7.85 13.72 10.82
CA GLU A 305 9.04 14.36 11.41
C GLU A 305 9.13 14.10 12.91
N ASP A 306 7.99 14.13 13.62
CA ASP A 306 7.97 13.84 15.07
C ASP A 306 8.26 12.36 15.34
N GLN A 307 7.77 11.43 14.51
CA GLN A 307 8.09 10.00 14.59
C GLN A 307 9.55 9.72 14.26
N THR A 308 10.10 10.30 13.19
CA THR A 308 11.51 10.13 12.81
C THR A 308 12.45 10.74 13.86
N ASN A 309 12.09 11.87 14.44
CA ASN A 309 12.86 12.50 15.52
C ASN A 309 12.71 11.75 16.84
N ARG A 310 11.57 11.15 17.13
CA ARG A 310 11.38 10.25 18.28
C ARG A 310 12.18 8.98 18.12
N GLN A 311 12.24 8.38 16.93
CA GLN A 311 13.07 7.21 16.67
C GLN A 311 14.56 7.51 16.75
N LYS A 312 15.06 8.65 16.22
CA LYS A 312 16.45 9.08 16.43
C LYS A 312 16.81 9.29 17.89
N ASN A 313 15.85 9.67 18.73
CA ASN A 313 16.04 9.81 20.17
C ASN A 313 15.84 8.49 20.95
N LEU A 314 15.20 7.48 20.34
CA LEU A 314 15.03 6.15 20.91
C LEU A 314 16.16 5.18 20.52
N ILE A 315 16.94 5.49 19.48
CA ILE A 315 18.19 4.81 19.13
C ILE A 315 19.35 5.42 19.99
N GLN A 316 19.14 5.48 21.28
CA GLN A 316 20.22 5.33 22.25
C GLN A 316 20.30 3.84 22.56
N PRO A 317 21.49 3.22 22.55
CA PRO A 317 21.61 1.78 22.72
C PRO A 317 21.27 1.37 24.14
N ASN A 318 19.98 1.17 24.40
CA ASN A 318 19.58 0.35 25.54
C ASN A 318 19.74 -1.10 25.07
N LYS A 319 20.80 -1.73 25.58
CA LYS A 319 21.09 -3.16 25.52
C LYS A 319 19.81 -3.95 25.81
N PHE A 320 19.15 -4.42 24.75
CA PHE A 320 18.37 -5.62 24.83
C PHE A 320 19.31 -6.76 24.46
N GLU A 321 19.63 -7.58 25.43
CA GLU A 321 20.32 -8.85 25.24
C GLU A 321 19.38 -9.81 24.46
N TYR A 322 19.34 -9.66 23.16
CA TYR A 322 19.13 -10.78 22.25
C TYR A 322 20.49 -11.33 21.91
N GLY A 323 20.66 -12.65 22.06
CA GLY A 323 21.92 -13.33 21.91
C GLY A 323 22.67 -12.90 20.65
N ASN A 324 23.94 -12.59 20.82
CA ASN A 324 24.97 -12.17 19.90
C ASN A 324 24.77 -12.54 18.41
N GLU A 325 23.89 -11.87 17.72
CA GLU A 325 23.98 -11.65 16.29
C GLU A 325 23.99 -10.12 16.13
N ASN A 326 25.12 -9.59 15.64
CA ASN A 326 25.29 -8.18 15.38
C ASN A 326 24.26 -7.73 14.34
N GLU A 327 23.68 -6.53 14.51
CA GLU A 327 22.79 -5.92 13.48
C GLU A 327 23.48 -5.85 12.12
N ASP A 328 24.78 -5.69 12.06
CA ASP A 328 25.61 -5.73 10.85
C ASP A 328 25.59 -7.11 10.17
N ASP A 329 25.54 -8.21 10.93
CA ASP A 329 25.44 -9.56 10.38
C ASP A 329 24.04 -9.86 9.79
N MET A 330 23.01 -9.18 10.28
CA MET A 330 21.66 -9.29 9.71
C MET A 330 21.58 -8.59 8.35
N PHE A 331 22.33 -7.51 8.16
CA PHE A 331 22.44 -6.78 6.89
C PHE A 331 23.31 -7.52 5.87
N GLU A 332 24.46 -8.05 6.26
CA GLU A 332 25.34 -8.83 5.36
C GLU A 332 24.68 -10.13 4.90
N ASN A 333 23.79 -10.72 5.68
CA ASN A 333 23.04 -11.92 5.28
C ASN A 333 21.78 -11.64 4.46
N LEU A 334 21.37 -10.36 4.32
CA LEU A 334 20.26 -9.93 3.47
C LEU A 334 20.73 -9.45 2.08
N LEU A 335 22.00 -9.13 1.95
CA LEU A 335 22.69 -8.75 0.71
C LEU A 335 23.27 -9.97 0.03
#